data_84f43588df04bf7f32571655d6a5d9ac
#
_entry.id   84f43588df04bf7f32571655d6a5d9ac
#
_cell.length_a   1.000
_cell.length_b   1.000
_cell.length_c   1.000
_cell.angle_alpha   90.00
_cell.angle_beta   90.00
_cell.angle_gamma   90.00
#
_symmetry.space_group_name_H-M   'P 1'
#
loop_
_entity.id
_entity.type
_entity.pdbx_description
1 polymer ?
#
loop_
_entity_poly.entity_id
_entity_poly.type
_entity_poly.pdbx_seq_one_letter_code
_entity_poly.pdbx_strand_id
1 'polypeptide(L)'
;MSKIDIHEKYIPVFKNDSRYFVVTGGRGSGKSFGINVFLLNLTYEQGHKILFSRYTMMSAHTSIIPEFIEKINLMGVHDDFRITKDEIMNLKTGSSIIFKGIRTSSGNQTAALKSLNGITTFVVDEAEELVDEGTFDKIDFSIRSQTKQNRVILILNPTTKEHWIYQRFFQNENVLAASNMIKGNVTYVHTTYKDNKKNLSQSFLERIYEMKRKRPDKYQHQILGGWLDKAEGTIIRKWRVGDFIPTELTCYGQDFGFSADLTTLVKISVDKNARKVWVKEIYGKPNLYTSEIAGMNKRECGMDLII
;
A
#
# COMPACT_ATOMS: atom_id res chain seq x y z
N MET A 1 -22.21 -15.65 -21.79
CA MET A 1 -21.23 -14.72 -21.17
C MET A 1 -20.91 -13.60 -22.15
N SER A 2 -21.15 -12.36 -21.78
CA SER A 2 -20.71 -11.20 -22.54
C SER A 2 -19.19 -11.12 -22.48
N LYS A 3 -18.53 -10.73 -23.58
CA LYS A 3 -17.08 -10.58 -23.62
C LYS A 3 -16.68 -9.26 -22.95
N ILE A 4 -15.93 -9.34 -21.85
CA ILE A 4 -15.30 -8.16 -21.24
C ILE A 4 -13.92 -7.96 -21.87
N ASP A 5 -13.68 -6.75 -22.36
CA ASP A 5 -12.38 -6.37 -22.89
C ASP A 5 -11.50 -5.81 -21.76
N ILE A 6 -10.41 -6.51 -21.46
CA ILE A 6 -9.38 -6.11 -20.51
C ILE A 6 -8.09 -5.75 -21.24
N HIS A 7 -7.40 -4.73 -20.76
CA HIS A 7 -6.12 -4.33 -21.35
C HIS A 7 -5.08 -5.45 -21.29
N GLU A 8 -4.32 -5.62 -22.35
CA GLU A 8 -3.34 -6.73 -22.53
C GLU A 8 -2.32 -6.86 -21.38
N LYS A 9 -1.98 -5.75 -20.70
CA LYS A 9 -1.07 -5.74 -19.55
C LYS A 9 -1.56 -6.61 -18.37
N TYR A 10 -2.86 -6.94 -18.32
CA TYR A 10 -3.41 -7.86 -17.31
C TYR A 10 -3.34 -9.33 -17.71
N ILE A 11 -3.02 -9.65 -18.97
CA ILE A 11 -2.92 -11.05 -19.45
C ILE A 11 -2.03 -11.91 -18.54
N PRO A 12 -0.85 -11.43 -18.07
CA PRO A 12 -0.02 -12.21 -17.17
C PRO A 12 -0.69 -12.58 -15.84
N VAL A 13 -1.65 -11.78 -15.35
CA VAL A 13 -2.40 -12.11 -14.12
C VAL A 13 -3.28 -13.36 -14.33
N PHE A 14 -3.80 -13.56 -15.53
CA PHE A 14 -4.65 -14.70 -15.86
C PHE A 14 -3.87 -15.96 -16.23
N LYS A 15 -2.63 -15.83 -16.69
CA LYS A 15 -1.86 -16.94 -17.29
C LYS A 15 -0.66 -17.39 -16.48
N ASN A 16 -0.27 -16.65 -15.44
CA ASN A 16 0.96 -16.92 -14.71
C ASN A 16 0.72 -17.58 -13.35
N ASP A 17 1.66 -18.43 -12.96
CA ASP A 17 1.64 -19.16 -11.70
C ASP A 17 2.48 -18.48 -10.58
N SER A 18 2.82 -17.21 -10.72
CA SER A 18 3.53 -16.44 -9.69
C SER A 18 2.77 -16.49 -8.35
N ARG A 19 3.53 -16.48 -7.25
CA ARG A 19 2.94 -16.30 -5.93
C ARG A 19 2.49 -14.86 -5.70
N TYR A 20 3.31 -13.89 -6.15
CA TYR A 20 3.03 -12.47 -5.95
C TYR A 20 2.68 -11.76 -7.24
N PHE A 21 1.65 -10.93 -7.17
CA PHE A 21 1.24 -10.04 -8.25
C PHE A 21 1.23 -8.61 -7.71
N VAL A 22 2.13 -7.78 -8.20
CA VAL A 22 2.26 -6.38 -7.77
C VAL A 22 1.70 -5.49 -8.86
N VAL A 23 0.48 -4.99 -8.62
CA VAL A 23 -0.30 -4.21 -9.58
C VAL A 23 -0.27 -2.74 -9.19
N THR A 24 0.55 -1.98 -9.89
CA THR A 24 0.76 -0.55 -9.63
C THR A 24 0.15 0.33 -10.72
N GLY A 25 -0.05 1.59 -10.42
CA GLY A 25 -0.50 2.58 -11.41
C GLY A 25 -1.17 3.78 -10.78
N GLY A 26 -1.42 4.80 -11.59
CA GLY A 26 -2.07 6.01 -11.14
C GLY A 26 -3.61 5.91 -11.09
N ARG A 27 -4.24 7.02 -10.74
CA ARG A 27 -5.71 7.14 -10.75
C ARG A 27 -6.26 7.02 -12.17
N GLY A 28 -7.39 6.33 -12.31
CA GLY A 28 -8.05 6.11 -13.60
C GLY A 28 -7.39 5.05 -14.49
N SER A 29 -6.43 4.29 -13.99
CA SER A 29 -5.70 3.28 -14.76
C SER A 29 -6.40 1.93 -14.92
N GLY A 30 -7.55 1.70 -14.25
CA GLY A 30 -8.32 0.46 -14.36
C GLY A 30 -7.80 -0.72 -13.55
N LYS A 31 -6.91 -0.50 -12.55
CA LYS A 31 -6.32 -1.57 -11.72
C LYS A 31 -7.37 -2.46 -11.06
N SER A 32 -8.24 -1.88 -10.25
CA SER A 32 -9.27 -2.63 -9.54
C SER A 32 -10.24 -3.32 -10.51
N PHE A 33 -10.57 -2.67 -11.66
CA PHE A 33 -11.41 -3.29 -12.67
C PHE A 33 -10.79 -4.59 -13.20
N GLY A 34 -9.54 -4.55 -13.67
CA GLY A 34 -8.86 -5.71 -14.23
C GLY A 34 -8.70 -6.86 -13.23
N ILE A 35 -8.34 -6.54 -11.99
CA ILE A 35 -8.19 -7.55 -10.94
C ILE A 35 -9.54 -8.10 -10.47
N ASN A 36 -10.57 -7.28 -10.31
CA ASN A 36 -11.90 -7.78 -9.92
C ASN A 36 -12.49 -8.73 -10.97
N VAL A 37 -12.28 -8.45 -12.27
CA VAL A 37 -12.66 -9.37 -13.35
C VAL A 37 -11.87 -10.68 -13.24
N PHE A 38 -10.57 -10.62 -12.99
CA PHE A 38 -9.75 -11.82 -12.76
C PHE A 38 -10.28 -12.64 -11.58
N LEU A 39 -10.58 -12.00 -10.44
CA LEU A 39 -11.06 -12.70 -9.25
C LEU A 39 -12.42 -13.37 -9.49
N LEU A 40 -13.35 -12.70 -10.18
CA LEU A 40 -14.63 -13.30 -10.58
C LEU A 40 -14.40 -14.51 -11.51
N ASN A 41 -13.51 -14.39 -12.49
CA ASN A 41 -13.17 -15.51 -13.37
C ASN A 41 -12.57 -16.68 -12.58
N LEU A 42 -11.69 -16.41 -11.62
CA LEU A 42 -11.09 -17.44 -10.76
C LEU A 42 -12.13 -18.21 -9.95
N THR A 43 -13.27 -17.60 -9.61
CA THR A 43 -14.35 -18.31 -8.90
C THR A 43 -15.04 -19.38 -9.75
N TYR A 44 -14.89 -19.40 -11.07
CA TYR A 44 -15.40 -20.48 -11.92
C TYR A 44 -14.56 -21.76 -11.85
N GLU A 45 -13.39 -21.70 -11.21
CA GLU A 45 -12.63 -22.88 -10.85
C GLU A 45 -13.03 -23.34 -9.44
N GLN A 46 -13.22 -24.65 -9.24
CA GLN A 46 -13.57 -25.20 -7.92
C GLN A 46 -12.41 -25.06 -6.91
N GLY A 47 -12.76 -24.87 -5.64
CA GLY A 47 -11.83 -24.94 -4.52
C GLY A 47 -11.04 -23.64 -4.27
N HIS A 48 -11.44 -22.52 -4.88
CA HIS A 48 -10.87 -21.23 -4.58
C HIS A 48 -11.64 -20.51 -3.48
N LYS A 49 -10.89 -20.06 -2.47
CA LYS A 49 -11.36 -19.19 -1.41
C LYS A 49 -10.48 -17.96 -1.40
N ILE A 50 -11.04 -16.82 -1.81
CA ILE A 50 -10.33 -15.57 -2.04
C ILE A 50 -10.61 -14.64 -0.87
N LEU A 51 -9.57 -14.17 -0.20
CA LEU A 51 -9.65 -13.12 0.82
C LEU A 51 -9.34 -11.78 0.17
N PHE A 52 -10.36 -10.93 0.02
CA PHE A 52 -10.21 -9.56 -0.46
C PHE A 52 -10.20 -8.61 0.73
N SER A 53 -9.11 -7.85 0.88
CA SER A 53 -8.90 -6.99 2.03
C SER A 53 -8.48 -5.58 1.62
N ARG A 54 -8.88 -4.59 2.44
CA ARG A 54 -8.26 -3.27 2.58
C ARG A 54 -7.72 -3.12 3.99
N TYR A 55 -6.80 -2.19 4.19
CA TYR A 55 -6.27 -1.94 5.54
C TYR A 55 -7.39 -1.57 6.51
N THR A 56 -8.23 -0.61 6.14
CA THR A 56 -9.48 -0.30 6.83
C THR A 56 -10.66 -0.63 5.93
N MET A 57 -11.58 -1.45 6.40
CA MET A 57 -12.80 -1.78 5.68
C MET A 57 -13.99 -1.64 6.65
N MET A 58 -14.61 -0.48 6.64
CA MET A 58 -15.78 -0.23 7.49
C MET A 58 -17.02 -0.97 6.98
N SER A 59 -17.22 -1.03 5.66
CA SER A 59 -18.32 -1.75 5.04
C SER A 59 -17.98 -2.15 3.61
N ALA A 60 -17.72 -3.44 3.37
CA ALA A 60 -17.54 -3.96 2.02
C ALA A 60 -18.80 -3.80 1.16
N HIS A 61 -19.96 -3.92 1.78
CA HIS A 61 -21.26 -3.85 1.13
C HIS A 61 -21.50 -2.51 0.42
N THR A 62 -21.03 -1.41 0.99
CA THR A 62 -21.27 -0.06 0.43
C THR A 62 -20.16 0.42 -0.52
N SER A 63 -18.96 -0.15 -0.46
CA SER A 63 -17.81 0.36 -1.21
C SER A 63 -17.28 -0.61 -2.27
N ILE A 64 -17.10 -1.88 -1.93
CA ILE A 64 -16.37 -2.83 -2.79
C ILE A 64 -17.31 -3.79 -3.50
N ILE A 65 -18.28 -4.35 -2.79
CA ILE A 65 -19.25 -5.31 -3.37
C ILE A 65 -20.00 -4.72 -4.57
N PRO A 66 -20.44 -3.43 -4.56
CA PRO A 66 -21.05 -2.81 -5.74
C PRO A 66 -20.16 -2.83 -6.98
N GLU A 67 -18.84 -2.68 -6.81
CA GLU A 67 -17.91 -2.78 -7.93
C GLU A 67 -17.89 -4.18 -8.54
N PHE A 68 -17.96 -5.23 -7.73
CA PHE A 68 -18.07 -6.61 -8.21
C PHE A 68 -19.41 -6.88 -8.88
N ILE A 69 -20.51 -6.39 -8.32
CA ILE A 69 -21.87 -6.51 -8.90
C ILE A 69 -21.91 -5.87 -10.29
N GLU A 70 -21.30 -4.72 -10.46
CA GLU A 70 -21.19 -4.07 -11.78
C GLU A 70 -20.53 -5.01 -12.80
N LYS A 71 -19.42 -5.67 -12.45
CA LYS A 71 -18.72 -6.60 -13.34
C LYS A 71 -19.54 -7.87 -13.59
N ILE A 72 -20.21 -8.42 -12.58
CA ILE A 72 -21.13 -9.54 -12.70
C ILE A 72 -22.24 -9.23 -13.72
N ASN A 73 -22.82 -8.01 -13.62
CA ASN A 73 -23.84 -7.54 -14.55
C ASN A 73 -23.29 -7.35 -15.97
N LEU A 74 -22.10 -6.76 -16.12
CA LEU A 74 -21.42 -6.62 -17.42
C LEU A 74 -21.13 -7.99 -18.07
N MET A 75 -20.81 -9.01 -17.27
CA MET A 75 -20.62 -10.39 -17.74
C MET A 75 -21.93 -11.09 -18.08
N GLY A 76 -23.07 -10.59 -17.60
CA GLY A 76 -24.37 -11.23 -17.77
C GLY A 76 -24.50 -12.56 -17.02
N VAL A 77 -23.91 -12.65 -15.82
CA VAL A 77 -23.79 -13.90 -15.04
C VAL A 77 -24.35 -13.77 -13.62
N HIS A 78 -25.27 -12.87 -13.39
CA HIS A 78 -25.82 -12.59 -12.07
C HIS A 78 -26.36 -13.85 -11.36
N ASP A 79 -27.03 -14.71 -12.08
CA ASP A 79 -27.65 -15.94 -11.54
C ASP A 79 -26.61 -17.00 -11.11
N ASP A 80 -25.36 -16.83 -11.50
CA ASP A 80 -24.26 -17.72 -11.10
C ASP A 80 -23.76 -17.40 -9.68
N PHE A 81 -24.17 -16.27 -9.08
CA PHE A 81 -23.61 -15.78 -7.82
C PHE A 81 -24.64 -15.55 -6.73
N ARG A 82 -24.31 -15.99 -5.52
CA ARG A 82 -24.96 -15.55 -4.29
C ARG A 82 -24.12 -14.44 -3.66
N ILE A 83 -24.76 -13.29 -3.45
CA ILE A 83 -24.10 -12.09 -2.92
C ILE A 83 -24.68 -11.77 -1.54
N THR A 84 -23.81 -11.65 -0.55
CA THR A 84 -24.13 -11.23 0.82
C THR A 84 -23.42 -9.93 1.17
N LYS A 85 -23.50 -9.45 2.40
CA LYS A 85 -22.84 -8.22 2.85
C LYS A 85 -21.31 -8.32 2.93
N ASP A 86 -20.74 -9.53 2.97
CA ASP A 86 -19.32 -9.79 3.18
C ASP A 86 -18.76 -10.94 2.35
N GLU A 87 -19.57 -11.52 1.44
CA GLU A 87 -19.14 -12.62 0.57
C GLU A 87 -19.86 -12.60 -0.77
N ILE A 88 -19.14 -12.97 -1.83
CA ILE A 88 -19.67 -13.33 -3.15
C ILE A 88 -19.28 -14.77 -3.42
N MET A 89 -20.26 -15.67 -3.57
CA MET A 89 -20.05 -17.09 -3.81
C MET A 89 -20.56 -17.48 -5.20
N ASN A 90 -19.74 -18.17 -5.96
CA ASN A 90 -20.15 -18.78 -7.22
C ASN A 90 -20.91 -20.06 -6.93
N LEU A 91 -22.20 -20.13 -7.32
CA LEU A 91 -23.10 -21.25 -7.05
C LEU A 91 -22.75 -22.51 -7.86
N LYS A 92 -22.04 -22.37 -8.97
CA LYS A 92 -21.63 -23.50 -9.83
C LYS A 92 -20.44 -24.28 -9.25
N THR A 93 -19.56 -23.60 -8.54
CA THR A 93 -18.28 -24.16 -8.09
C THR A 93 -18.12 -24.21 -6.57
N GLY A 94 -18.89 -23.39 -5.84
CA GLY A 94 -18.73 -23.16 -4.42
C GLY A 94 -17.52 -22.28 -4.06
N SER A 95 -16.75 -21.81 -5.04
CA SER A 95 -15.65 -20.87 -4.80
C SER A 95 -16.17 -19.49 -4.42
N SER A 96 -15.45 -18.79 -3.54
CA SER A 96 -15.97 -17.53 -3.01
C SER A 96 -14.91 -16.44 -2.82
N ILE A 97 -15.38 -15.19 -2.79
CA ILE A 97 -14.62 -14.00 -2.43
C ILE A 97 -15.17 -13.49 -1.11
N ILE A 98 -14.34 -13.48 -0.08
CA ILE A 98 -14.67 -13.02 1.27
C ILE A 98 -14.02 -11.66 1.48
N PHE A 99 -14.79 -10.69 1.98
CA PHE A 99 -14.36 -9.32 2.20
C PHE A 99 -14.11 -9.06 3.69
N LYS A 100 -12.86 -8.70 4.06
CA LYS A 100 -12.50 -8.36 5.45
C LYS A 100 -11.43 -7.27 5.50
N GLY A 101 -11.57 -6.34 6.48
CA GLY A 101 -10.52 -5.38 6.81
C GLY A 101 -9.35 -6.02 7.54
N ILE A 102 -8.15 -5.51 7.33
CA ILE A 102 -6.94 -5.93 8.05
C ILE A 102 -6.94 -5.34 9.46
N ARG A 103 -7.35 -4.08 9.60
CA ARG A 103 -7.52 -3.37 10.87
C ARG A 103 -9.00 -3.18 11.20
N THR A 104 -9.36 -3.28 12.47
CA THR A 104 -10.68 -2.89 12.99
C THR A 104 -10.55 -1.88 14.11
N SER A 105 -11.67 -1.23 14.45
CA SER A 105 -11.79 -0.27 15.57
C SER A 105 -11.40 -0.84 16.94
N SER A 106 -11.42 -2.15 17.12
CA SER A 106 -11.11 -2.84 18.38
C SER A 106 -9.70 -3.45 18.45
N GLY A 107 -8.80 -3.13 17.51
CA GLY A 107 -7.42 -3.63 17.51
C GLY A 107 -7.07 -4.57 16.34
N ASN A 108 -5.91 -5.23 16.40
CA ASN A 108 -5.39 -6.05 15.31
C ASN A 108 -6.23 -7.31 15.05
N GLN A 109 -7.00 -7.34 13.96
CA GLN A 109 -7.72 -8.53 13.48
C GLN A 109 -6.84 -9.56 12.74
N THR A 110 -5.54 -9.44 12.78
CA THR A 110 -4.65 -10.45 12.17
C THR A 110 -4.95 -11.86 12.69
N ALA A 111 -5.41 -12.01 13.91
CA ALA A 111 -5.84 -13.31 14.47
C ALA A 111 -7.08 -13.86 13.74
N ALA A 112 -8.09 -13.04 13.47
CA ALA A 112 -9.30 -13.46 12.75
C ALA A 112 -9.03 -13.77 11.27
N LEU A 113 -8.09 -13.08 10.63
CA LEU A 113 -7.67 -13.38 9.26
C LEU A 113 -6.86 -14.68 9.17
N LYS A 114 -6.03 -14.97 10.16
CA LYS A 114 -5.26 -16.23 10.25
C LYS A 114 -6.15 -17.45 10.48
N SER A 115 -7.30 -17.29 11.11
CA SER A 115 -8.27 -18.39 11.36
C SER A 115 -9.07 -18.79 10.11
N LEU A 116 -8.95 -18.06 9.00
CA LEU A 116 -9.60 -18.40 7.73
C LEU A 116 -8.85 -19.55 7.06
N ASN A 117 -9.34 -20.78 7.27
CA ASN A 117 -8.77 -21.95 6.63
C ASN A 117 -9.10 -22.01 5.12
N GLY A 118 -8.15 -22.52 4.35
CA GLY A 118 -8.35 -22.81 2.92
C GLY A 118 -8.28 -21.60 2.01
N ILE A 119 -7.78 -20.45 2.46
CA ILE A 119 -7.54 -19.31 1.57
C ILE A 119 -6.47 -19.69 0.55
N THR A 120 -6.80 -19.50 -0.73
CA THR A 120 -5.91 -19.74 -1.87
C THR A 120 -5.36 -18.44 -2.45
N THR A 121 -6.10 -17.35 -2.32
CA THR A 121 -5.72 -16.03 -2.85
C THR A 121 -5.97 -14.96 -1.81
N PHE A 122 -4.95 -14.17 -1.52
CA PHE A 122 -5.02 -12.98 -0.67
C PHE A 122 -4.85 -11.74 -1.52
N VAL A 123 -5.82 -10.85 -1.48
CA VAL A 123 -5.81 -9.57 -2.20
C VAL A 123 -5.78 -8.43 -1.20
N VAL A 124 -4.84 -7.52 -1.36
CA VAL A 124 -4.79 -6.25 -0.64
C VAL A 124 -5.04 -5.13 -1.65
N ASP A 125 -6.23 -4.56 -1.60
CA ASP A 125 -6.57 -3.36 -2.35
C ASP A 125 -6.20 -2.12 -1.53
N GLU A 126 -5.74 -1.06 -2.19
CA GLU A 126 -5.12 0.10 -1.54
C GLU A 126 -3.94 -0.32 -0.63
N ALA A 127 -3.08 -1.22 -1.16
CA ALA A 127 -2.00 -1.82 -0.39
C ALA A 127 -0.97 -0.80 0.12
N GLU A 128 -0.96 0.41 -0.42
CA GLU A 128 -0.19 1.55 0.08
C GLU A 128 -0.57 1.97 1.51
N GLU A 129 -1.78 1.64 1.98
CA GLU A 129 -2.21 1.92 3.35
C GLU A 129 -1.64 0.93 4.38
N LEU A 130 -1.18 -0.23 3.93
CA LEU A 130 -0.58 -1.24 4.79
C LEU A 130 0.91 -0.93 5.00
N VAL A 131 1.21 -0.08 5.97
CA VAL A 131 2.58 0.40 6.24
C VAL A 131 3.45 -0.61 7.01
N ASP A 132 2.84 -1.58 7.71
CA ASP A 132 3.56 -2.59 8.50
C ASP A 132 3.74 -3.90 7.71
N GLU A 133 4.97 -4.15 7.26
CA GLU A 133 5.34 -5.39 6.56
C GLU A 133 5.12 -6.63 7.43
N GLY A 134 5.36 -6.53 8.74
CA GLY A 134 5.15 -7.64 9.66
C GLY A 134 3.69 -8.10 9.73
N THR A 135 2.74 -7.19 9.57
CA THR A 135 1.31 -7.53 9.44
C THR A 135 1.03 -8.26 8.12
N PHE A 136 1.64 -7.80 7.03
CA PHE A 136 1.55 -8.49 5.73
C PHE A 136 2.09 -9.92 5.83
N ASP A 137 3.30 -10.12 6.33
CA ASP A 137 3.94 -11.43 6.44
C ASP A 137 3.10 -12.41 7.26
N LYS A 138 2.51 -11.97 8.36
CA LYS A 138 1.63 -12.80 9.20
C LYS A 138 0.43 -13.36 8.43
N ILE A 139 -0.12 -12.61 7.49
CA ILE A 139 -1.25 -13.04 6.65
C ILE A 139 -0.73 -13.90 5.50
N ASP A 140 0.35 -13.47 4.82
CA ASP A 140 0.96 -14.19 3.69
C ASP A 140 1.34 -15.63 4.06
N PHE A 141 1.96 -15.85 5.24
CA PHE A 141 2.27 -17.20 5.74
C PHE A 141 1.03 -18.06 6.01
N SER A 142 -0.15 -17.47 6.10
CA SER A 142 -1.40 -18.19 6.27
C SER A 142 -2.00 -18.68 4.94
N ILE A 143 -1.51 -18.19 3.80
CA ILE A 143 -1.92 -18.58 2.46
C ILE A 143 -1.08 -19.78 2.01
N ARG A 144 -1.58 -20.98 2.31
CA ARG A 144 -0.84 -22.24 2.18
C ARG A 144 -1.72 -23.42 1.77
N SER A 145 -2.55 -23.24 0.75
CA SER A 145 -3.31 -24.36 0.17
C SER A 145 -2.36 -25.40 -0.43
N GLN A 146 -2.68 -26.68 -0.23
CA GLN A 146 -1.93 -27.80 -0.82
C GLN A 146 -2.48 -28.21 -2.18
N THR A 147 -3.71 -27.81 -2.49
CA THR A 147 -4.45 -28.30 -3.67
C THR A 147 -4.61 -27.26 -4.77
N LYS A 148 -4.35 -26.01 -4.47
CA LYS A 148 -4.50 -24.89 -5.40
C LYS A 148 -3.29 -23.95 -5.32
N GLN A 149 -3.07 -23.24 -6.41
CA GLN A 149 -2.05 -22.18 -6.44
C GLN A 149 -2.33 -21.13 -5.36
N ASN A 150 -1.31 -20.81 -4.59
CA ASN A 150 -1.37 -19.77 -3.58
C ASN A 150 -0.95 -18.43 -4.21
N ARG A 151 -1.83 -17.43 -4.16
CA ARG A 151 -1.60 -16.11 -4.75
C ARG A 151 -1.71 -15.01 -3.70
N VAL A 152 -0.87 -13.99 -3.84
CA VAL A 152 -0.95 -12.73 -3.12
C VAL A 152 -0.96 -11.60 -4.13
N ILE A 153 -1.99 -10.78 -4.14
CA ILE A 153 -2.18 -9.69 -5.10
C ILE A 153 -2.18 -8.37 -4.34
N LEU A 154 -1.23 -7.50 -4.64
CA LEU A 154 -1.11 -6.16 -4.09
C LEU A 154 -1.55 -5.16 -5.15
N ILE A 155 -2.63 -4.43 -4.90
CA ILE A 155 -3.14 -3.38 -5.78
C ILE A 155 -2.88 -2.04 -5.10
N LEU A 156 -2.08 -1.17 -5.71
CA LEU A 156 -1.71 0.08 -5.07
C LEU A 156 -1.49 1.25 -6.04
N ASN A 157 -1.70 2.45 -5.50
CA ASN A 157 -1.14 3.67 -6.06
C ASN A 157 0.22 3.88 -5.37
N PRO A 158 1.35 3.90 -6.11
CA PRO A 158 2.66 4.09 -5.50
C PRO A 158 2.72 5.30 -4.58
N THR A 159 3.38 5.17 -3.44
CA THR A 159 3.63 6.24 -2.46
C THR A 159 5.09 6.65 -2.48
N THR A 160 5.84 6.41 -1.42
CA THR A 160 7.26 6.71 -1.33
C THR A 160 8.11 5.46 -1.49
N LYS A 161 9.35 5.62 -1.93
CA LYS A 161 10.33 4.53 -2.03
C LYS A 161 10.74 3.96 -0.66
N GLU A 162 10.40 4.64 0.43
CA GLU A 162 10.59 4.15 1.80
C GLU A 162 9.57 3.08 2.19
N HIS A 163 8.46 2.97 1.47
CA HIS A 163 7.43 1.97 1.74
C HIS A 163 7.96 0.55 1.49
N TRP A 164 7.65 -0.39 2.40
CA TRP A 164 8.15 -1.77 2.36
C TRP A 164 7.86 -2.48 1.03
N ILE A 165 6.71 -2.20 0.36
CA ILE A 165 6.38 -2.77 -0.95
C ILE A 165 7.43 -2.39 -2.00
N TYR A 166 7.87 -1.10 -2.01
CA TYR A 166 8.93 -0.68 -2.92
C TYR A 166 10.26 -1.35 -2.59
N GLN A 167 10.64 -1.37 -1.31
CA GLN A 167 11.88 -2.00 -0.88
C GLN A 167 11.92 -3.48 -1.25
N ARG A 168 10.88 -4.24 -0.87
CA ARG A 168 10.81 -5.69 -1.06
C ARG A 168 10.71 -6.10 -2.52
N PHE A 169 9.80 -5.49 -3.29
CA PHE A 169 9.47 -5.96 -4.64
C PHE A 169 10.18 -5.21 -5.75
N PHE A 170 10.73 -4.03 -5.52
CA PHE A 170 11.42 -3.27 -6.56
C PHE A 170 12.91 -3.10 -6.25
N GLN A 171 13.26 -2.52 -5.12
CA GLN A 171 14.66 -2.20 -4.80
C GLN A 171 15.49 -3.48 -4.58
N ASN A 172 15.07 -4.37 -3.69
CA ASN A 172 15.81 -5.62 -3.38
C ASN A 172 15.83 -6.57 -4.58
N GLU A 173 14.82 -6.53 -5.41
CA GLU A 173 14.72 -7.34 -6.62
C GLU A 173 15.40 -6.69 -7.84
N ASN A 174 15.92 -5.47 -7.74
CA ASN A 174 16.46 -4.71 -8.87
C ASN A 174 15.48 -4.64 -10.05
N VAL A 175 14.21 -4.34 -9.76
CA VAL A 175 13.14 -4.11 -10.74
C VAL A 175 12.85 -2.63 -10.83
N LEU A 176 12.84 -2.09 -12.04
CA LEU A 176 12.49 -0.70 -12.26
C LEU A 176 11.00 -0.46 -11.95
N ALA A 177 10.71 0.68 -11.35
CA ALA A 177 9.33 1.14 -11.19
C ALA A 177 8.61 1.19 -12.55
N ALA A 178 7.28 1.02 -12.53
CA ALA A 178 6.43 0.99 -13.73
C ALA A 178 6.75 -0.14 -14.73
N SER A 179 7.42 -1.20 -14.30
CA SER A 179 7.67 -2.38 -15.12
C SER A 179 6.42 -3.23 -15.36
N ASN A 180 6.35 -3.85 -16.53
CA ASN A 180 5.40 -4.91 -16.86
C ASN A 180 6.23 -6.14 -17.25
N MET A 181 6.42 -7.06 -16.30
CA MET A 181 7.30 -8.21 -16.47
C MET A 181 7.05 -9.28 -15.41
N ILE A 182 7.66 -10.42 -15.61
CA ILE A 182 7.72 -11.50 -14.63
C ILE A 182 9.19 -11.64 -14.22
N LYS A 183 9.45 -11.66 -12.90
CA LYS A 183 10.77 -11.92 -12.37
C LYS A 183 10.66 -12.85 -11.16
N GLY A 184 11.33 -13.99 -11.23
CA GLY A 184 11.22 -15.01 -10.19
C GLY A 184 9.78 -15.42 -9.97
N ASN A 185 9.32 -15.25 -8.75
CA ASN A 185 7.96 -15.60 -8.31
C ASN A 185 7.02 -14.38 -8.22
N VAL A 186 7.35 -13.30 -8.94
CA VAL A 186 6.59 -12.04 -8.93
C VAL A 186 6.20 -11.63 -10.34
N THR A 187 4.91 -11.37 -10.53
CA THR A 187 4.38 -10.73 -11.73
C THR A 187 4.13 -9.24 -11.44
N TYR A 188 4.75 -8.38 -12.21
CA TYR A 188 4.61 -6.91 -12.14
C TYR A 188 3.67 -6.44 -13.23
N VAL A 189 2.68 -5.66 -12.84
CA VAL A 189 1.75 -4.99 -13.76
C VAL A 189 1.70 -3.52 -13.42
N HIS A 190 1.98 -2.68 -14.40
CA HIS A 190 1.85 -1.23 -14.25
C HIS A 190 0.95 -0.66 -15.33
N THR A 191 -0.11 0.02 -14.90
CA THR A 191 -1.07 0.66 -15.80
C THR A 191 -1.25 2.13 -15.48
N THR A 192 -1.60 2.92 -16.48
CA THR A 192 -1.89 4.34 -16.37
C THR A 192 -3.25 4.66 -16.96
N TYR A 193 -3.73 5.88 -16.80
CA TYR A 193 -4.96 6.33 -17.45
C TYR A 193 -4.93 6.17 -18.99
N LYS A 194 -3.74 6.13 -19.61
CA LYS A 194 -3.59 5.94 -21.07
C LYS A 194 -4.08 4.56 -21.49
N ASP A 195 -3.83 3.55 -20.66
CA ASP A 195 -4.25 2.17 -20.88
C ASP A 195 -5.77 1.98 -20.72
N ASN A 196 -6.43 2.93 -20.05
CA ASN A 196 -7.87 2.92 -19.77
C ASN A 196 -8.63 4.10 -20.37
N LYS A 197 -8.00 4.89 -21.25
CA LYS A 197 -8.51 6.18 -21.72
C LYS A 197 -9.92 6.11 -22.30
N LYS A 198 -10.26 5.02 -23.00
CA LYS A 198 -11.58 4.82 -23.64
C LYS A 198 -12.75 4.73 -22.63
N ASN A 199 -12.45 4.41 -21.37
CA ASN A 199 -13.44 4.25 -20.30
C ASN A 199 -13.48 5.47 -19.36
N LEU A 200 -12.74 6.53 -19.64
CA LEU A 200 -12.68 7.74 -18.82
C LEU A 200 -13.54 8.86 -19.41
N SER A 201 -14.24 9.62 -18.56
CA SER A 201 -15.02 10.76 -18.99
C SER A 201 -14.12 11.87 -19.54
N GLN A 202 -14.67 12.66 -20.47
CA GLN A 202 -13.95 13.78 -21.07
C GLN A 202 -13.51 14.79 -20.00
N SER A 203 -14.36 15.10 -19.03
CA SER A 203 -14.05 16.02 -17.93
C SER A 203 -12.89 15.52 -17.05
N PHE A 204 -12.79 14.21 -16.82
CA PHE A 204 -11.68 13.61 -16.09
C PHE A 204 -10.37 13.71 -16.89
N LEU A 205 -10.40 13.49 -18.20
CA LEU A 205 -9.25 13.66 -19.09
C LEU A 205 -8.75 15.10 -19.12
N GLU A 206 -9.66 16.08 -19.21
CA GLU A 206 -9.32 17.51 -19.17
C GLU A 206 -8.61 17.88 -17.85
N ARG A 207 -9.10 17.37 -16.72
CA ARG A 207 -8.46 17.55 -15.41
C ARG A 207 -7.05 16.94 -15.36
N ILE A 208 -6.85 15.76 -15.96
CA ILE A 208 -5.52 15.15 -16.11
C ILE A 208 -4.59 16.04 -16.93
N TYR A 209 -5.05 16.59 -18.06
CA TYR A 209 -4.24 17.45 -18.92
C TYR A 209 -3.91 18.79 -18.24
N GLU A 210 -4.85 19.33 -17.48
CA GLU A 210 -4.59 20.51 -16.65
C GLU A 210 -3.53 20.24 -15.60
N MET A 211 -3.64 19.10 -14.87
CA MET A 211 -2.64 18.68 -13.88
C MET A 211 -1.26 18.49 -14.52
N LYS A 212 -1.18 17.85 -15.68
CA LYS A 212 0.08 17.68 -16.42
C LYS A 212 0.75 19.02 -16.71
N ARG A 213 -0.03 20.05 -17.08
CA ARG A 213 0.48 21.39 -17.42
C ARG A 213 0.88 22.18 -16.17
N LYS A 214 0.03 22.19 -15.13
CA LYS A 214 0.19 23.05 -13.95
C LYS A 214 1.02 22.43 -12.84
N ARG A 215 1.03 21.09 -12.73
CA ARG A 215 1.63 20.34 -11.61
C ARG A 215 2.27 19.04 -12.12
N PRO A 216 3.35 19.12 -12.91
CA PRO A 216 3.96 17.96 -13.56
C PRO A 216 4.42 16.87 -12.56
N ASP A 217 4.93 17.26 -11.37
CA ASP A 217 5.36 16.30 -10.35
C ASP A 217 4.17 15.50 -9.81
N LYS A 218 3.04 16.17 -9.51
CA LYS A 218 1.82 15.48 -9.09
C LYS A 218 1.24 14.61 -10.19
N TYR A 219 1.34 15.04 -11.44
CA TYR A 219 0.92 14.23 -12.58
C TYR A 219 1.75 12.94 -12.68
N GLN A 220 3.07 13.03 -12.54
CA GLN A 220 3.94 11.85 -12.55
C GLN A 220 3.58 10.87 -11.42
N HIS A 221 3.35 11.39 -10.22
CA HIS A 221 3.01 10.56 -9.08
C HIS A 221 1.58 10.03 -9.14
N GLN A 222 0.58 10.91 -9.12
CA GLN A 222 -0.83 10.51 -8.90
C GLN A 222 -1.51 9.92 -10.14
N ILE A 223 -1.09 10.34 -11.34
CA ILE A 223 -1.73 9.94 -12.60
C ILE A 223 -0.93 8.87 -13.33
N LEU A 224 0.39 8.97 -13.36
CA LEU A 224 1.23 7.95 -13.96
C LEU A 224 1.68 6.86 -12.98
N GLY A 225 1.42 7.01 -11.68
CA GLY A 225 1.78 6.01 -10.67
C GLY A 225 3.28 5.93 -10.41
N GLY A 226 3.97 7.08 -10.42
CA GLY A 226 5.37 7.17 -10.06
C GLY A 226 5.59 7.13 -8.55
N TRP A 227 6.60 6.42 -8.08
CA TRP A 227 7.03 6.45 -6.70
C TRP A 227 7.74 7.76 -6.37
N LEU A 228 7.47 8.30 -5.18
CA LEU A 228 8.12 9.51 -4.67
C LEU A 228 9.42 9.13 -3.94
N ASP A 229 10.45 9.93 -4.10
CA ASP A 229 11.68 9.78 -3.32
C ASP A 229 11.46 10.12 -1.84
N LYS A 230 10.53 11.05 -1.55
CA LYS A 230 10.15 11.49 -0.20
C LYS A 230 8.66 11.81 -0.14
N ALA A 231 8.08 11.73 1.06
CA ALA A 231 6.67 12.02 1.28
C ALA A 231 6.30 13.45 0.82
N GLU A 232 5.09 13.61 0.26
CA GLU A 232 4.52 14.94 -0.04
C GLU A 232 4.42 15.74 1.27
N GLY A 233 4.84 16.99 1.24
CA GLY A 233 4.82 17.86 2.42
C GLY A 233 6.11 17.87 3.25
N THR A 234 7.12 17.09 2.86
CA THR A 234 8.44 17.16 3.52
C THR A 234 8.99 18.57 3.43
N ILE A 235 9.10 19.25 4.57
CA ILE A 235 9.59 20.63 4.67
C ILE A 235 11.08 20.67 4.32
N ILE A 236 11.87 19.73 4.84
CA ILE A 236 13.30 19.64 4.62
C ILE A 236 13.57 18.57 3.54
N ARG A 237 13.74 19.00 2.29
CA ARG A 237 13.90 18.09 1.14
C ARG A 237 15.34 17.69 0.83
N LYS A 238 16.32 18.54 1.21
CA LYS A 238 17.74 18.36 0.88
C LYS A 238 18.54 17.95 2.12
N TRP A 239 18.32 16.74 2.62
CA TRP A 239 19.10 16.19 3.70
C TRP A 239 19.83 14.91 3.29
N ARG A 240 20.87 14.57 4.00
CA ARG A 240 21.64 13.34 3.85
C ARG A 240 22.09 12.84 5.22
N VAL A 241 22.25 11.55 5.36
CA VAL A 241 22.88 10.95 6.55
C VAL A 241 24.38 11.19 6.49
N GLY A 242 24.98 11.54 7.61
CA GLY A 242 26.41 11.79 7.75
C GLY A 242 26.77 12.12 9.18
N ASP A 243 28.03 12.52 9.42
CA ASP A 243 28.51 12.85 10.74
C ASP A 243 27.89 14.15 11.26
N PHE A 244 27.60 14.17 12.58
CA PHE A 244 27.18 15.38 13.27
C PHE A 244 28.37 16.31 13.48
N ILE A 245 28.27 17.54 12.98
CA ILE A 245 29.33 18.55 13.12
C ILE A 245 28.86 19.61 14.12
N PRO A 246 29.44 19.70 15.33
CA PRO A 246 29.11 20.74 16.28
C PRO A 246 29.62 22.11 15.79
N THR A 247 28.82 23.14 16.01
CA THR A 247 29.18 24.56 15.79
C THR A 247 28.99 25.35 17.04
N GLU A 248 29.34 26.64 17.03
CA GLU A 248 29.10 27.53 18.16
C GLU A 248 27.61 27.65 18.51
N LEU A 249 26.71 27.49 17.53
CA LEU A 249 25.27 27.50 17.74
C LEU A 249 24.75 26.09 17.84
N THR A 250 24.76 25.53 19.02
CA THR A 250 24.22 24.22 19.34
C THR A 250 23.12 24.33 20.38
N CYS A 251 22.02 23.59 20.15
CA CYS A 251 20.88 23.49 21.08
C CYS A 251 20.27 22.11 21.01
N TYR A 252 19.29 21.83 21.87
CA TYR A 252 18.52 20.60 21.86
C TYR A 252 17.04 20.89 21.58
N GLY A 253 16.38 20.01 20.87
CA GLY A 253 14.94 20.02 20.65
C GLY A 253 14.31 18.78 21.29
N GLN A 254 13.21 18.97 22.03
CA GLN A 254 12.49 17.88 22.66
C GLN A 254 11.04 17.85 22.25
N ASP A 255 10.55 16.64 21.96
CA ASP A 255 9.14 16.35 21.79
C ASP A 255 8.71 15.29 22.80
N PHE A 256 7.58 15.55 23.50
CA PHE A 256 7.06 14.68 24.55
C PHE A 256 5.99 13.77 23.97
N GLY A 257 6.29 12.46 23.88
CA GLY A 257 5.30 11.45 23.54
C GLY A 257 4.42 11.09 24.73
N PHE A 258 3.17 10.77 24.46
CA PHE A 258 2.23 10.28 25.46
C PHE A 258 1.96 8.77 25.24
N SER A 259 2.10 7.97 26.31
CA SER A 259 1.89 6.52 26.25
C SER A 259 2.80 5.84 25.20
N ALA A 260 2.23 5.24 24.16
CA ALA A 260 2.97 4.53 23.11
C ALA A 260 3.74 5.45 22.13
N ASP A 261 3.50 6.76 22.16
CA ASP A 261 4.22 7.70 21.32
C ASP A 261 5.66 7.92 21.85
N LEU A 262 6.58 8.19 20.93
CA LEU A 262 7.97 8.39 21.28
C LEU A 262 8.19 9.76 21.92
N THR A 263 8.79 9.79 23.12
CA THR A 263 9.46 10.99 23.61
C THR A 263 10.84 11.03 22.98
N THR A 264 11.14 12.11 22.25
CA THR A 264 12.38 12.26 21.50
C THR A 264 13.21 13.44 21.97
N LEU A 265 14.53 13.29 21.93
CA LEU A 265 15.49 14.39 22.12
C LEU A 265 16.45 14.38 20.94
N VAL A 266 16.62 15.54 20.32
CA VAL A 266 17.58 15.74 19.23
C VAL A 266 18.57 16.85 19.59
N LYS A 267 19.81 16.64 19.19
CA LYS A 267 20.86 17.69 19.23
C LYS A 267 20.91 18.39 17.87
N ILE A 268 20.90 19.71 17.86
CA ILE A 268 20.87 20.52 16.66
C ILE A 268 22.10 21.45 16.67
N SER A 269 22.78 21.52 15.53
CA SER A 269 23.90 22.43 15.31
C SER A 269 23.64 23.22 14.02
N VAL A 270 23.87 24.54 14.07
CA VAL A 270 23.53 25.46 12.97
C VAL A 270 24.74 26.25 12.53
N ASP A 271 25.08 26.18 11.25
CA ASP A 271 26.01 27.10 10.59
C ASP A 271 25.21 28.07 9.71
N LYS A 272 25.03 29.29 10.17
CA LYS A 272 24.29 30.31 9.44
C LYS A 272 24.99 30.76 8.16
N ASN A 273 26.31 30.77 8.16
CA ASN A 273 27.10 31.20 6.99
C ASN A 273 27.04 30.18 5.87
N ALA A 274 27.23 28.90 6.19
CA ALA A 274 27.11 27.81 5.24
C ALA A 274 25.65 27.40 4.95
N ARG A 275 24.67 27.98 5.68
CA ARG A 275 23.23 27.61 5.62
C ARG A 275 23.01 26.10 5.79
N LYS A 276 23.69 25.53 6.79
CA LYS A 276 23.61 24.10 7.11
C LYS A 276 23.09 23.88 8.52
N VAL A 277 22.36 22.81 8.66
CA VAL A 277 21.86 22.33 9.97
C VAL A 277 22.24 20.86 10.08
N TRP A 278 22.84 20.48 11.20
CA TRP A 278 23.06 19.08 11.56
C TRP A 278 22.09 18.71 12.68
N VAL A 279 21.48 17.55 12.55
CA VAL A 279 20.56 17.01 13.55
C VAL A 279 21.04 15.62 13.93
N LYS A 280 21.15 15.36 15.22
CA LYS A 280 21.50 14.04 15.76
C LYS A 280 20.44 13.63 16.76
N GLU A 281 19.83 12.48 16.54
CA GLU A 281 18.97 11.84 17.53
C GLU A 281 19.82 11.41 18.74
N ILE A 282 19.41 11.83 19.94
CA ILE A 282 20.03 11.44 21.20
C ILE A 282 19.27 10.26 21.79
N TYR A 283 17.94 10.38 21.86
CA TYR A 283 17.06 9.26 22.15
C TYR A 283 15.66 9.43 21.53
N GLY A 284 15.00 8.28 21.28
CA GLY A 284 13.59 8.18 20.93
C GLY A 284 13.02 6.96 21.64
N LYS A 285 12.21 7.15 22.69
CA LYS A 285 11.67 6.07 23.53
C LYS A 285 10.21 6.31 23.90
N PRO A 286 9.36 5.27 23.84
CA PRO A 286 7.98 5.35 24.33
C PRO A 286 7.93 5.11 25.84
N ASN A 287 6.81 5.43 26.46
CA ASN A 287 6.48 5.10 27.85
C ASN A 287 7.47 5.62 28.90
N LEU A 288 8.08 6.77 28.66
CA LEU A 288 8.98 7.40 29.63
C LEU A 288 8.21 8.22 30.68
N TYR A 289 8.61 8.09 31.94
CA TYR A 289 8.13 8.97 33.01
C TYR A 289 8.88 10.31 33.00
N THR A 290 8.24 11.37 33.49
CA THR A 290 8.82 12.71 33.52
C THR A 290 10.16 12.76 34.29
N SER A 291 10.30 11.97 35.36
CA SER A 291 11.54 11.84 36.13
C SER A 291 12.68 11.22 35.35
N GLU A 292 12.38 10.23 34.48
CA GLU A 292 13.37 9.58 33.62
C GLU A 292 13.84 10.56 32.53
N ILE A 293 12.89 11.28 31.92
CA ILE A 293 13.18 12.33 30.93
C ILE A 293 14.10 13.39 31.54
N ALA A 294 13.77 13.92 32.73
CA ALA A 294 14.59 14.89 33.42
C ALA A 294 16.01 14.36 33.71
N GLY A 295 16.14 13.12 34.14
CA GLY A 295 17.42 12.44 34.37
C GLY A 295 18.26 12.27 33.11
N MET A 296 17.63 11.90 31.99
CA MET A 296 18.30 11.75 30.68
C MET A 296 18.74 13.14 30.17
N ASN A 297 17.86 14.13 30.20
CA ASN A 297 18.16 15.47 29.73
C ASN A 297 19.34 16.10 30.53
N LYS A 298 19.35 15.90 31.82
CA LYS A 298 20.47 16.42 32.67
C LYS A 298 21.82 15.78 32.27
N ARG A 299 21.83 14.51 31.91
CA ARG A 299 23.06 13.82 31.46
C ARG A 299 23.52 14.26 30.08
N GLU A 300 22.58 14.40 29.14
CA GLU A 300 22.90 14.63 27.72
C GLU A 300 23.08 16.10 27.36
N CYS A 301 22.29 16.99 27.98
CA CYS A 301 22.26 18.41 27.66
C CYS A 301 23.08 19.26 28.63
N GLY A 302 23.27 18.79 29.87
CA GLY A 302 23.97 19.58 30.90
C GLY A 302 23.27 20.91 31.18
N MET A 303 23.92 22.03 30.84
CA MET A 303 23.38 23.40 30.93
C MET A 303 22.93 23.96 29.57
N ASP A 304 22.99 23.17 28.51
CA ASP A 304 22.60 23.62 27.18
C ASP A 304 21.09 23.84 27.07
N LEU A 305 20.71 24.76 26.19
CA LEU A 305 19.31 25.11 25.96
C LEU A 305 18.55 23.91 25.31
N ILE A 306 17.42 23.57 25.93
CA ILE A 306 16.43 22.67 25.37
C ILE A 306 15.20 23.48 24.91
N ILE A 307 14.76 23.30 23.68
CA ILE A 307 13.62 23.97 23.07
C ILE A 307 12.50 22.94 22.85
#